data_48c4fd96c876afa6be77ec09f4259a5b
#
_entry.id   48c4fd96c876afa6be77ec09f4259a5b
#
_cell.length_a   1.000
_cell.length_b   1.000
_cell.length_c   1.000
_cell.angle_alpha   90.00
_cell.angle_beta   90.00
_cell.angle_gamma   90.00
#
_symmetry.space_group_name_H-M   'P 1'
#
loop_
_entity.id
_entity.type
_entity.pdbx_description
1 polymer ?
#
loop_
_entity_poly.entity_id
_entity_poly.type
_entity_poly.pdbx_seq_one_letter_code
_entity_poly.pdbx_strand_id
1 'polypeptide(L)'
;MTNTQINDKILELANYLKIDNKCVAHNARLQSIQINGAVIKNFSFKLFNEYKLSFFNCKFLCEINEAPGFFEIENPVYIYGCTFEEN
;
A
#
# COMPACT_ATOMS: atom_id res chain seq x y z
N MET A 1 5.54 -15.43 -9.88
CA MET A 1 4.19 -15.31 -9.29
C MET A 1 3.15 -15.44 -10.40
N THR A 2 2.17 -16.28 -10.22
CA THR A 2 1.10 -16.45 -11.21
C THR A 2 0.10 -15.29 -11.13
N ASN A 3 -0.71 -15.10 -12.18
CA ASN A 3 -1.76 -14.09 -12.18
C ASN A 3 -2.78 -14.31 -11.05
N THR A 4 -3.10 -15.56 -10.74
CA THR A 4 -4.00 -15.90 -9.65
C THR A 4 -3.44 -15.45 -8.31
N GLN A 5 -2.15 -15.70 -8.06
CA GLN A 5 -1.50 -15.27 -6.83
C GLN A 5 -1.45 -13.75 -6.70
N ILE A 6 -1.22 -13.05 -7.81
CA ILE A 6 -1.22 -11.58 -7.82
C ILE A 6 -2.61 -11.05 -7.48
N ASN A 7 -3.66 -11.61 -8.10
CA ASN A 7 -5.03 -11.21 -7.86
C ASN A 7 -5.45 -11.47 -6.41
N ASP A 8 -5.07 -12.59 -5.84
CA ASP A 8 -5.37 -12.92 -4.45
C ASP A 8 -4.72 -11.91 -3.49
N LYS A 9 -3.49 -11.51 -3.75
CA LYS A 9 -2.80 -10.50 -2.95
C LYS A 9 -3.44 -9.13 -3.08
N ILE A 10 -3.90 -8.76 -4.27
CA ILE A 10 -4.60 -7.50 -4.51
C ILE A 10 -5.88 -7.46 -3.68
N LEU A 11 -6.68 -8.51 -3.71
CA LEU A 11 -7.94 -8.59 -2.96
C LEU A 11 -7.68 -8.58 -1.45
N GLU A 12 -6.69 -9.31 -0.99
CA GLU A 12 -6.30 -9.35 0.41
C GLU A 12 -5.89 -7.96 0.91
N LEU A 13 -5.05 -7.28 0.15
CA LEU A 13 -4.59 -5.95 0.50
C LEU A 13 -5.72 -4.92 0.49
N ALA A 14 -6.58 -4.95 -0.52
CA ALA A 14 -7.72 -4.05 -0.61
C ALA A 14 -8.66 -4.25 0.58
N ASN A 15 -8.89 -5.48 0.99
CA ASN A 15 -9.70 -5.79 2.17
C ASN A 15 -9.06 -5.26 3.45
N TYR A 16 -7.75 -5.43 3.59
CA TYR A 16 -7.04 -4.93 4.77
C TYR A 16 -7.13 -3.41 4.86
N LEU A 17 -6.86 -2.73 3.75
CA LEU A 17 -6.90 -1.26 3.70
C LEU A 17 -8.31 -0.69 3.67
N LYS A 18 -9.32 -1.53 3.45
CA LYS A 18 -10.73 -1.17 3.33
C LYS A 18 -10.96 -0.15 2.21
N ILE A 19 -10.35 -0.42 1.07
CA ILE A 19 -10.47 0.39 -0.13
C ILE A 19 -11.07 -0.43 -1.27
N ASP A 20 -11.55 0.25 -2.32
CA ASP A 20 -12.07 -0.40 -3.51
C ASP A 20 -10.91 -1.12 -4.23
N ASN A 21 -11.11 -2.38 -4.60
CA ASN A 21 -10.10 -3.14 -5.32
C ASN A 21 -9.79 -2.56 -6.71
N LYS A 22 -10.64 -1.71 -7.24
CA LYS A 22 -10.38 -0.99 -8.50
C LYS A 22 -9.23 0.00 -8.38
N CYS A 23 -8.94 0.45 -7.16
CA CYS A 23 -7.80 1.32 -6.89
C CYS A 23 -6.47 0.56 -6.85
N VAL A 24 -6.52 -0.75 -6.85
CA VAL A 24 -5.36 -1.61 -6.65
C VAL A 24 -5.06 -2.38 -7.93
N ALA A 25 -3.82 -2.35 -8.38
CA ALA A 25 -3.39 -3.03 -9.59
C ALA A 25 -1.96 -3.53 -9.44
N HIS A 26 -1.55 -4.44 -10.30
CA HIS A 26 -0.16 -4.87 -10.35
C HIS A 26 0.63 -3.98 -11.32
N ASN A 27 1.72 -3.41 -10.85
CA ASN A 27 2.65 -2.64 -11.67
C ASN A 27 3.84 -3.52 -12.03
N ALA A 28 3.83 -4.06 -13.25
CA ALA A 28 4.88 -4.97 -13.71
C ALA A 28 6.25 -4.28 -13.83
N ARG A 29 6.26 -2.99 -14.11
CA ARG A 29 7.50 -2.22 -14.26
C ARG A 29 8.23 -2.07 -12.92
N LEU A 30 7.48 -1.76 -11.86
CA LEU A 30 8.04 -1.63 -10.52
C LEU A 30 8.01 -2.94 -9.75
N GLN A 31 7.39 -3.98 -10.30
CA GLN A 31 7.14 -5.26 -9.64
C GLN A 31 6.47 -5.05 -8.29
N SER A 32 5.48 -4.17 -8.26
CA SER A 32 4.79 -3.79 -7.04
C SER A 32 3.28 -3.85 -7.20
N ILE A 33 2.58 -3.86 -6.07
CA ILE A 33 1.15 -3.64 -6.03
C ILE A 33 0.94 -2.14 -5.94
N GLN A 34 0.29 -1.58 -6.95
CA GLN A 34 0.08 -0.15 -7.08
C GLN A 34 -1.30 0.25 -6.59
N ILE A 35 -1.35 1.28 -5.75
CA ILE A 35 -2.59 1.81 -5.21
C ILE A 35 -2.73 3.25 -5.70
N ASN A 36 -3.82 3.52 -6.43
CA ASN A 36 -4.05 4.80 -7.08
C ASN A 36 -5.28 5.51 -6.51
N GLY A 37 -5.10 6.76 -6.09
CA GLY A 37 -6.21 7.65 -5.76
C GLY A 37 -7.08 7.20 -4.60
N ALA A 38 -6.57 6.39 -3.70
CA ALA A 38 -7.35 5.87 -2.59
C ALA A 38 -7.24 6.74 -1.35
N VAL A 39 -8.29 6.74 -0.53
CA VAL A 39 -8.28 7.32 0.81
C VAL A 39 -8.05 6.18 1.79
N ILE A 40 -6.91 6.18 2.45
CA ILE A 40 -6.45 5.07 3.27
C ILE A 40 -6.62 5.44 4.75
N LYS A 41 -7.48 4.69 5.44
CA LYS A 41 -7.79 4.91 6.85
C LYS A 41 -7.21 3.83 7.77
N ASN A 42 -6.66 2.78 7.19
CA ASN A 42 -6.10 1.65 7.93
C ASN A 42 -4.76 1.25 7.32
N PHE A 43 -3.66 1.66 7.94
CA PHE A 43 -2.35 1.45 7.39
C PHE A 43 -1.32 1.13 8.49
N SER A 44 -0.40 0.22 8.16
CA SER A 44 0.75 -0.09 9.01
C SER A 44 2.00 -0.15 8.13
N PHE A 45 3.11 0.37 8.62
CA PHE A 45 4.39 0.29 7.93
C PHE A 45 4.87 -1.15 7.70
N LYS A 46 4.38 -2.09 8.49
CA LYS A 46 4.70 -3.52 8.30
C LYS A 46 4.25 -4.04 6.93
N LEU A 47 3.27 -3.39 6.31
CA LEU A 47 2.81 -3.76 4.98
C LEU A 47 3.91 -3.66 3.93
N PHE A 48 4.85 -2.74 4.10
CA PHE A 48 5.98 -2.61 3.16
C PHE A 48 6.88 -3.85 3.16
N ASN A 49 6.90 -4.62 4.24
CA ASN A 49 7.67 -5.86 4.29
C ASN A 49 6.88 -7.07 3.81
N GLU A 50 5.57 -7.00 3.88
CA GLU A 50 4.69 -8.08 3.41
C GLU A 50 4.45 -7.98 1.90
N TYR A 51 4.41 -6.77 1.37
CA TYR A 51 4.12 -6.50 -0.02
C TYR A 51 5.10 -5.46 -0.57
N LYS A 52 5.43 -5.59 -1.85
CA LYS A 52 6.08 -4.49 -2.57
C LYS A 52 4.97 -3.54 -2.99
N LEU A 53 4.95 -2.36 -2.41
CA LEU A 53 3.86 -1.40 -2.58
C LEU A 53 4.33 -0.13 -3.27
N SER A 54 3.44 0.45 -4.09
CA SER A 54 3.59 1.78 -4.63
C SER A 54 2.27 2.53 -4.47
N PHE A 55 2.34 3.76 -3.96
CA PHE A 55 1.17 4.60 -3.73
C PHE A 55 1.24 5.83 -4.62
N PHE A 56 0.18 6.08 -5.36
CA PHE A 56 0.07 7.22 -6.27
C PHE A 56 -1.19 8.01 -5.96
N ASN A 57 -1.03 9.28 -5.63
CA ASN A 57 -2.13 10.22 -5.39
C ASN A 57 -3.10 9.74 -4.30
N CYS A 58 -2.57 9.08 -3.28
CA CYS A 58 -3.36 8.58 -2.16
C CYS A 58 -3.40 9.59 -1.02
N LYS A 59 -4.44 9.48 -0.21
CA LYS A 59 -4.60 10.29 0.98
C LYS A 59 -4.62 9.38 2.19
N PHE A 60 -3.68 9.57 3.10
CA PHE A 60 -3.59 8.77 4.33
C PHE A 60 -4.25 9.54 5.46
N LEU A 61 -5.34 9.01 6.00
CA LEU A 61 -6.11 9.60 7.10
C LEU A 61 -6.02 8.74 8.35
N CYS A 62 -4.84 8.20 8.64
CA CYS A 62 -4.65 7.33 9.78
C CYS A 62 -3.55 7.87 10.69
N GLU A 63 -3.70 7.63 11.98
CA GLU A 63 -2.61 7.85 12.90
C GLU A 63 -1.54 6.80 12.65
N ILE A 64 -0.32 7.27 12.44
CA ILE A 64 0.82 6.38 12.31
C ILE A 64 1.53 6.42 13.65
N ASN A 65 1.09 5.56 14.57
CA ASN A 65 1.64 5.46 15.91
C ASN A 65 2.96 4.70 15.97
N GLU A 66 3.38 4.14 14.84
CA GLU A 66 4.58 3.34 14.75
C GLU A 66 5.77 4.23 14.48
N ALA A 67 6.75 4.21 15.36
CA ALA A 67 7.99 4.95 15.13
C ALA A 67 8.74 4.33 13.96
N PRO A 68 9.01 5.09 12.88
CA PRO A 68 9.65 4.53 11.68
C PRO A 68 10.99 3.87 11.93
N GLY A 69 11.71 4.29 12.95
CA GLY A 69 13.02 3.75 13.26
C GLY A 69 13.03 2.33 13.83
N PHE A 70 11.86 1.77 14.12
CA PHE A 70 11.76 0.40 14.64
C PHE A 70 11.58 -0.66 13.56
N PHE A 71 11.44 -0.25 12.31
CA PHE A 71 11.18 -1.19 11.23
C PHE A 71 12.29 -1.15 10.21
N GLU A 72 12.81 -2.32 9.89
CA GLU A 72 13.62 -2.49 8.72
C GLU A 72 12.69 -2.70 7.54
N ILE A 73 12.64 -1.72 6.64
CA ILE A 73 11.88 -1.85 5.41
C ILE A 73 12.84 -2.36 4.35
N GLU A 74 12.69 -3.65 4.01
CA GLU A 74 13.59 -4.30 3.05
C GLU A 74 13.17 -4.08 1.60
N ASN A 75 11.87 -3.93 1.37
CA ASN A 75 11.34 -3.72 0.03
C ASN A 75 11.41 -2.25 -0.37
N PRO A 76 11.60 -1.95 -1.67
CA PRO A 76 11.51 -0.58 -2.15
C PRO A 76 10.15 0.03 -1.83
N VAL A 77 10.16 1.30 -1.45
CA VAL A 77 8.94 2.06 -1.12
C VAL A 77 8.77 3.17 -2.14
N TYR A 78 7.61 3.21 -2.79
CA TYR A 78 7.28 4.23 -3.77
C TYR A 78 6.04 4.98 -3.30
N ILE A 79 6.20 6.28 -3.02
CA ILE A 79 5.10 7.15 -2.58
C ILE A 79 5.17 8.42 -3.41
N TYR A 80 4.19 8.60 -4.31
CA TYR A 80 4.15 9.72 -5.23
C TYR A 80 2.83 10.48 -5.13
N GLY A 81 2.92 11.80 -4.90
CA GLY A 81 1.76 12.66 -4.88
C GLY A 81 0.78 12.36 -3.75
N CYS A 82 1.26 11.77 -2.67
CA CYS A 82 0.41 11.39 -1.54
C CYS A 82 0.39 12.47 -0.47
N THR A 83 -0.70 12.54 0.27
CA THR A 83 -0.84 13.42 1.42
C THR A 83 -1.05 12.61 2.69
N PHE A 84 -0.56 13.12 3.79
CA PHE A 84 -0.72 12.51 5.11
C PHE A 84 -1.44 13.51 5.99
N GLU A 85 -2.63 13.13 6.47
CA GLU A 85 -3.41 13.97 7.35
C GLU A 85 -3.71 13.22 8.64
N GLU A 86 -3.59 13.91 9.77
CA GLU A 86 -4.00 13.38 11.06
C GLU A 86 -5.52 13.49 11.20
N ASN A 87 -6.12 12.44 11.73
CA ASN A 87 -7.52 12.47 12.10
C ASN A 87 -7.69 13.01 13.52
#